data_72ba58a4b0693a66d39bb2af10fef705
#
_entry.id   72ba58a4b0693a66d39bb2af10fef705
#
_cell.length_a   1.000
_cell.length_b   1.000
_cell.length_c   1.000
_cell.angle_alpha   90.00
_cell.angle_beta   90.00
_cell.angle_gamma   90.00
#
_symmetry.space_group_name_H-M   'P 1'
#
loop_
_entity.id
_entity.type
_entity.pdbx_description
1 polymer ?
#
loop_
_entity_poly.entity_id
_entity_poly.type
_entity_poly.pdbx_seq_one_letter_code
_entity_poly.pdbx_strand_id
1 'polypeptide(L)'
;CPRSISSTMQRLGRAGHNPGRISYMYMYPRTSLETLFCGMSAAVACQGGIEQAAPPKKCLDVLAQHLVSMAATANSTYKSMKKEYRNMEIAYTVDEVMELLQKTSSFQTVSRQEVIGILCMLAGDYEHKRELPVRPRIIYDRVHECVLADAYSRMLAVAAGGTIPDKGLYTAKTEDGVKVGELDEEFVYETRLGDRFMLGANAWKVVRMDRDSVIVTPTYTQGARLPFWKGEIKGRSLKTSLAFGAIMRKLSEAYHRKELPQALQQLGLNEAAVENTAGFLERQIKATTILPDDQTILIEHFKDPSGSPQVMLHTIFGRRINTPLSLLLQDAVQRLSGTHIGSVDEEDGILLYSYGEGRIEEGLLYNI
;
A
#
# COMPACT_ATOMS: atom_id res chain seq x y z
N CYS A 1 6.13 -7.61 14.77
CA CYS A 1 6.73 -8.70 14.00
C CYS A 1 7.03 -8.23 12.57
N PRO A 2 8.17 -8.60 11.96
CA PRO A 2 8.40 -8.33 10.54
C PRO A 2 7.36 -9.04 9.67
N ARG A 3 6.83 -8.35 8.66
CA ARG A 3 5.78 -8.89 7.76
C ARG A 3 6.32 -9.67 6.56
N SER A 4 7.65 -9.81 6.44
CA SER A 4 8.31 -10.56 5.38
C SER A 4 9.57 -11.23 5.91
N ILE A 5 9.97 -12.32 5.29
CA ILE A 5 11.20 -13.05 5.63
C ILE A 5 12.42 -12.18 5.31
N SER A 6 12.41 -11.47 4.18
CA SER A 6 13.48 -10.54 3.80
C SER A 6 13.66 -9.41 4.83
N SER A 7 12.57 -8.83 5.35
CA SER A 7 12.64 -7.84 6.43
C SER A 7 13.19 -8.43 7.73
N THR A 8 12.83 -9.67 8.04
CA THR A 8 13.39 -10.43 9.19
C THR A 8 14.91 -10.60 9.04
N MET A 9 15.35 -11.05 7.88
CA MET A 9 16.77 -11.24 7.58
C MET A 9 17.56 -9.94 7.55
N GLN A 10 17.00 -8.86 6.99
CA GLN A 10 17.63 -7.54 7.02
C GLN A 10 17.82 -7.00 8.45
N ARG A 11 16.86 -7.23 9.34
CA ARG A 11 17.00 -6.85 10.76
C ARG A 11 18.03 -7.71 11.48
N LEU A 12 18.00 -9.02 11.26
CA LEU A 12 19.02 -9.94 11.79
C LEU A 12 20.43 -9.54 11.33
N GLY A 13 20.57 -9.17 10.05
CA GLY A 13 21.84 -8.74 9.48
C GLY A 13 22.34 -7.38 9.97
N ARG A 14 21.59 -6.68 10.84
CA ARG A 14 22.10 -5.48 11.56
C ARG A 14 22.81 -5.82 12.86
N ALA A 15 22.79 -7.06 13.29
CA ALA A 15 23.56 -7.57 14.42
C ALA A 15 24.82 -8.26 13.92
N GLY A 16 25.85 -8.38 14.76
CA GLY A 16 27.01 -9.20 14.50
C GLY A 16 27.87 -8.81 13.31
N HIS A 17 28.06 -7.52 13.04
CA HIS A 17 28.83 -7.00 11.89
C HIS A 17 30.33 -7.42 11.83
N ASN A 18 30.83 -8.11 12.82
CA ASN A 18 32.20 -8.59 12.81
C ASN A 18 32.28 -9.99 12.18
N PRO A 19 33.27 -10.26 11.30
CA PRO A 19 33.49 -11.58 10.74
C PRO A 19 33.62 -12.66 11.83
N GLY A 20 32.97 -13.80 11.63
CA GLY A 20 33.03 -14.93 12.57
C GLY A 20 32.08 -14.85 13.76
N ARG A 21 31.26 -13.82 13.91
CA ARG A 21 30.22 -13.77 14.94
C ARG A 21 28.88 -14.29 14.43
N ILE A 22 28.16 -14.97 15.32
CA ILE A 22 26.80 -15.45 15.07
C ILE A 22 25.82 -14.36 15.50
N SER A 23 24.86 -14.05 14.64
CA SER A 23 23.78 -13.10 14.94
C SER A 23 22.57 -13.85 15.50
N TYR A 24 22.02 -13.33 16.58
CA TYR A 24 20.79 -13.84 17.19
C TYR A 24 19.69 -12.79 17.12
N MET A 25 18.46 -13.24 16.90
CA MET A 25 17.28 -12.40 16.92
C MET A 25 16.15 -13.06 17.72
N TYR A 26 15.58 -12.33 18.66
CA TYR A 26 14.40 -12.71 19.40
C TYR A 26 13.20 -11.96 18.85
N MET A 27 12.14 -12.68 18.49
CA MET A 27 10.89 -12.11 18.00
C MET A 27 9.84 -12.17 19.10
N TYR A 28 9.21 -11.04 19.39
CA TYR A 28 8.17 -10.89 20.40
C TYR A 28 6.83 -10.59 19.72
N PRO A 29 6.06 -11.62 19.33
CA PRO A 29 4.75 -11.45 18.71
C PRO A 29 3.73 -10.94 19.73
N ARG A 30 2.71 -10.24 19.26
CA ARG A 30 1.62 -9.71 20.09
C ARG A 30 0.37 -10.57 20.05
N THR A 31 0.22 -11.40 19.00
CA THR A 31 -0.93 -12.28 18.79
C THR A 31 -0.47 -13.68 18.42
N SER A 32 -1.37 -14.67 18.55
CA SER A 32 -1.09 -16.06 18.19
C SER A 32 -0.81 -16.21 16.69
N LEU A 33 -1.48 -15.45 15.82
CA LEU A 33 -1.18 -15.44 14.39
C LEU A 33 0.21 -14.85 14.09
N GLU A 34 0.60 -13.77 14.77
CA GLU A 34 1.98 -13.26 14.67
C GLU A 34 3.01 -14.27 15.17
N THR A 35 2.66 -15.07 16.19
CA THR A 35 3.54 -16.15 16.69
C THR A 35 3.78 -17.22 15.63
N LEU A 36 2.72 -17.67 14.99
CA LEU A 36 2.80 -18.63 13.88
C LEU A 36 3.61 -18.07 12.71
N PHE A 37 3.39 -16.81 12.35
CA PHE A 37 4.15 -16.16 11.30
C PHE A 37 5.64 -16.00 11.65
N CYS A 38 5.97 -15.71 12.91
CA CYS A 38 7.36 -15.67 13.40
C CYS A 38 8.03 -17.04 13.27
N GLY A 39 7.35 -18.10 13.73
CA GLY A 39 7.85 -19.48 13.61
C GLY A 39 8.07 -19.88 12.15
N MET A 40 7.11 -19.63 11.28
CA MET A 40 7.24 -19.85 9.84
C MET A 40 8.43 -19.08 9.26
N SER A 41 8.54 -17.80 9.58
CA SER A 41 9.63 -16.95 9.05
C SER A 41 11.00 -17.45 9.47
N ALA A 42 11.14 -17.92 10.71
CA ALA A 42 12.38 -18.53 11.20
C ALA A 42 12.68 -19.85 10.47
N ALA A 43 11.70 -20.75 10.37
CA ALA A 43 11.85 -22.04 9.70
C ALA A 43 12.23 -21.89 8.21
N VAL A 44 11.57 -21.00 7.49
CA VAL A 44 11.84 -20.74 6.07
C VAL A 44 13.21 -20.07 5.88
N ALA A 45 13.56 -19.11 6.74
CA ALA A 45 14.86 -18.43 6.69
C ALA A 45 16.02 -19.42 6.94
N CYS A 46 15.88 -20.33 7.89
CA CYS A 46 16.87 -21.39 8.17
C CYS A 46 17.08 -22.33 6.97
N GLN A 47 16.08 -22.49 6.11
CA GLN A 47 16.16 -23.25 4.87
C GLN A 47 16.67 -22.42 3.66
N GLY A 48 17.11 -21.18 3.89
CA GLY A 48 17.56 -20.26 2.84
C GLY A 48 16.44 -19.65 2.01
N GLY A 49 15.18 -19.76 2.46
CA GLY A 49 14.03 -19.18 1.79
C GLY A 49 13.92 -17.68 2.08
N ILE A 50 14.03 -16.85 1.03
CA ILE A 50 13.83 -15.41 1.09
C ILE A 50 12.96 -15.00 -0.10
N GLU A 51 12.12 -13.99 0.07
CA GLU A 51 11.38 -13.41 -1.04
C GLU A 51 12.34 -12.79 -2.05
N GLN A 52 12.11 -13.05 -3.32
CA GLN A 52 12.90 -12.44 -4.39
C GLN A 52 12.58 -10.94 -4.45
N ALA A 53 13.63 -10.12 -4.37
CA ALA A 53 13.53 -8.71 -4.70
C ALA A 53 13.46 -8.56 -6.22
N ALA A 54 12.32 -8.08 -6.72
CA ALA A 54 12.20 -7.65 -8.10
C ALA A 54 12.41 -6.13 -8.14
N PRO A 55 13.42 -5.62 -8.85
CA PRO A 55 13.56 -4.18 -9.07
C PRO A 55 12.28 -3.65 -9.75
N PRO A 56 11.74 -2.51 -9.32
CA PRO A 56 10.59 -1.91 -9.99
C PRO A 56 10.98 -1.58 -11.43
N LYS A 57 10.08 -1.90 -12.36
CA LYS A 57 10.24 -1.63 -13.78
C LYS A 57 9.13 -0.70 -14.23
N LYS A 58 9.47 0.18 -15.18
CA LYS A 58 8.49 1.02 -15.86
C LYS A 58 7.69 1.92 -14.91
N CYS A 59 8.34 2.48 -13.88
CA CYS A 59 7.75 3.47 -12.98
C CYS A 59 7.63 4.80 -13.71
N LEU A 60 6.47 5.06 -14.34
CA LEU A 60 6.26 6.22 -15.20
C LEU A 60 6.23 7.54 -14.43
N ASP A 61 5.88 7.53 -13.16
CA ASP A 61 5.97 8.65 -12.22
C ASP A 61 7.43 9.09 -11.99
N VAL A 62 8.29 8.12 -11.70
CA VAL A 62 9.75 8.35 -11.57
C VAL A 62 10.33 8.82 -12.90
N LEU A 63 9.90 8.24 -14.04
CA LEU A 63 10.32 8.68 -15.36
C LEU A 63 9.92 10.13 -15.62
N ALA A 64 8.68 10.52 -15.27
CA ALA A 64 8.21 11.89 -15.41
C ALA A 64 9.11 12.89 -14.64
N GLN A 65 9.48 12.55 -13.40
CA GLN A 65 10.42 13.35 -12.61
C GLN A 65 11.79 13.46 -13.27
N HIS A 66 12.33 12.35 -13.78
CA HIS A 66 13.60 12.35 -14.49
C HIS A 66 13.56 13.17 -15.77
N LEU A 67 12.46 13.15 -16.53
CA LEU A 67 12.32 13.95 -17.75
C LEU A 67 12.36 15.46 -17.45
N VAL A 68 11.75 15.90 -16.34
CA VAL A 68 11.86 17.30 -15.88
C VAL A 68 13.32 17.63 -15.52
N SER A 69 14.02 16.76 -14.83
CA SER A 69 15.43 16.95 -14.45
C SER A 69 16.35 16.95 -15.67
N MET A 70 16.13 16.07 -16.63
CA MET A 70 16.88 16.02 -17.89
C MET A 70 16.71 17.33 -18.67
N ALA A 71 15.47 17.79 -18.85
CA ALA A 71 15.20 19.07 -19.53
C ALA A 71 15.93 20.24 -18.85
N ALA A 72 15.85 20.32 -17.51
CA ALA A 72 16.51 21.37 -16.73
C ALA A 72 18.04 21.32 -16.83
N THR A 73 18.62 20.13 -16.91
CA THR A 73 20.09 19.92 -17.01
C THR A 73 20.61 20.22 -18.43
N ALA A 74 19.88 19.81 -19.46
CA ALA A 74 20.25 20.06 -20.85
C ALA A 74 20.53 21.54 -21.11
N ASN A 75 19.60 22.41 -20.68
CA ASN A 75 19.76 23.86 -20.83
C ASN A 75 21.03 24.43 -20.15
N SER A 76 21.51 23.83 -19.07
CA SER A 76 22.73 24.29 -18.39
C SER A 76 24.01 23.75 -19.02
N THR A 77 24.00 22.49 -19.43
CA THR A 77 25.19 21.79 -19.93
C THR A 77 25.55 22.27 -21.33
N TYR A 78 24.59 22.41 -22.22
CA TYR A 78 24.85 22.88 -23.58
C TYR A 78 25.27 24.35 -23.65
N LYS A 79 24.72 25.22 -22.79
CA LYS A 79 25.14 26.62 -22.67
C LYS A 79 26.59 26.79 -22.24
N SER A 80 27.16 25.82 -21.50
CA SER A 80 28.57 25.85 -21.06
C SER A 80 29.54 25.24 -22.08
N MET A 81 29.10 24.30 -22.91
CA MET A 81 29.99 23.49 -23.75
C MET A 81 30.36 24.12 -25.11
N LYS A 82 29.48 24.91 -25.74
CA LYS A 82 29.78 25.51 -27.07
C LYS A 82 29.22 26.91 -27.23
N LYS A 83 30.07 27.86 -27.64
CA LYS A 83 29.71 29.25 -27.97
C LYS A 83 28.58 29.34 -29.00
N GLU A 84 28.55 28.41 -29.96
CA GLU A 84 27.54 28.31 -31.03
C GLU A 84 26.12 28.07 -30.53
N TYR A 85 25.99 27.42 -29.39
CA TYR A 85 24.67 27.06 -28.82
C TYR A 85 24.14 28.05 -27.76
N ARG A 86 24.85 29.19 -27.52
CA ARG A 86 24.40 30.20 -26.54
C ARG A 86 23.04 30.82 -26.84
N ASN A 87 22.63 30.80 -28.09
CA ASN A 87 21.37 31.35 -28.56
C ASN A 87 20.35 30.28 -28.96
N MET A 88 20.70 28.98 -28.87
CA MET A 88 19.77 27.88 -29.09
C MET A 88 19.31 27.33 -27.73
N GLU A 89 18.03 27.25 -27.55
CA GLU A 89 17.40 26.51 -26.46
C GLU A 89 17.49 25.01 -26.78
N ILE A 90 18.66 24.42 -26.57
CA ILE A 90 18.88 23.01 -26.89
C ILE A 90 18.27 22.19 -25.78
N ALA A 91 17.38 21.32 -26.19
CA ALA A 91 16.65 20.36 -25.40
C ALA A 91 17.11 18.95 -25.76
N TYR A 92 16.76 18.00 -24.97
CA TYR A 92 16.77 16.59 -25.39
C TYR A 92 15.67 16.36 -26.43
N THR A 93 16.03 15.67 -27.52
CA THR A 93 15.04 15.10 -28.43
C THR A 93 14.42 13.84 -27.82
N VAL A 94 13.24 13.45 -28.27
CA VAL A 94 12.61 12.18 -27.85
C VAL A 94 13.51 10.98 -28.18
N ASP A 95 14.25 11.03 -29.31
CA ASP A 95 15.18 9.98 -29.70
C ASP A 95 16.34 9.82 -28.71
N GLU A 96 16.94 10.93 -28.27
CA GLU A 96 17.99 10.92 -27.24
C GLU A 96 17.49 10.40 -25.91
N VAL A 97 16.26 10.77 -25.53
CA VAL A 97 15.59 10.22 -24.34
C VAL A 97 15.43 8.71 -24.48
N MET A 98 14.91 8.22 -25.60
CA MET A 98 14.74 6.79 -25.85
C MET A 98 16.04 6.02 -25.81
N GLU A 99 17.10 6.57 -26.41
CA GLU A 99 18.44 5.95 -26.36
C GLU A 99 18.96 5.80 -24.92
N LEU A 100 18.76 6.82 -24.09
CA LEU A 100 19.12 6.77 -22.67
C LEU A 100 18.28 5.73 -21.91
N LEU A 101 16.98 5.69 -22.13
CA LEU A 101 16.08 4.74 -21.46
C LEU A 101 16.41 3.29 -21.79
N GLN A 102 16.75 2.99 -23.05
CA GLN A 102 17.15 1.65 -23.49
C GLN A 102 18.41 1.13 -22.79
N LYS A 103 19.28 2.02 -22.31
CA LYS A 103 20.49 1.68 -21.56
C LYS A 103 20.20 1.40 -20.07
N THR A 104 18.98 1.61 -19.61
CA THR A 104 18.59 1.42 -18.20
C THR A 104 17.77 0.17 -17.99
N SER A 105 18.07 -0.61 -16.95
CA SER A 105 17.32 -1.82 -16.63
C SER A 105 15.83 -1.55 -16.26
N SER A 106 15.56 -0.39 -15.67
CA SER A 106 14.21 -0.06 -15.17
C SER A 106 13.27 0.45 -16.26
N PHE A 107 13.80 1.09 -17.31
CA PHE A 107 12.99 1.77 -18.34
C PHE A 107 13.18 1.23 -19.76
N GLN A 108 14.01 0.21 -19.97
CA GLN A 108 14.29 -0.33 -21.31
C GLN A 108 13.05 -0.82 -22.08
N THR A 109 11.94 -1.11 -21.37
CA THR A 109 10.67 -1.57 -21.95
C THR A 109 9.66 -0.44 -22.16
N VAL A 110 10.02 0.80 -21.86
CA VAL A 110 9.16 1.96 -22.09
C VAL A 110 9.11 2.26 -23.58
N SER A 111 7.92 2.39 -24.13
CA SER A 111 7.70 2.70 -25.52
C SER A 111 7.83 4.22 -25.79
N ARG A 112 8.17 4.58 -27.05
CA ARG A 112 8.18 5.98 -27.49
C ARG A 112 6.85 6.68 -27.21
N GLN A 113 5.73 6.00 -27.44
CA GLN A 113 4.40 6.57 -27.24
C GLN A 113 4.12 6.90 -25.77
N GLU A 114 4.61 6.09 -24.84
CA GLU A 114 4.51 6.38 -23.39
C GLU A 114 5.36 7.59 -23.00
N VAL A 115 6.57 7.71 -23.55
CA VAL A 115 7.42 8.91 -23.33
C VAL A 115 6.70 10.15 -23.84
N ILE A 116 6.18 10.15 -25.07
CA ILE A 116 5.41 11.26 -25.63
C ILE A 116 4.20 11.59 -24.77
N GLY A 117 3.45 10.58 -24.30
CA GLY A 117 2.32 10.77 -23.41
C GLY A 117 2.70 11.47 -22.10
N ILE A 118 3.83 11.09 -21.50
CA ILE A 118 4.36 11.75 -20.29
C ILE A 118 4.76 13.19 -20.59
N LEU A 119 5.45 13.43 -21.72
CA LEU A 119 5.87 14.78 -22.12
C LEU A 119 4.66 15.70 -22.35
N CYS A 120 3.62 15.21 -23.01
CA CYS A 120 2.35 15.93 -23.19
C CYS A 120 1.71 16.27 -21.83
N MET A 121 1.63 15.30 -20.93
CA MET A 121 1.12 15.50 -19.57
C MET A 121 1.94 16.57 -18.81
N LEU A 122 3.27 16.50 -18.85
CA LEU A 122 4.16 17.46 -18.19
C LEU A 122 4.07 18.87 -18.82
N ALA A 123 3.79 18.97 -20.12
CA ALA A 123 3.55 20.21 -20.83
C ALA A 123 2.15 20.81 -20.58
N GLY A 124 1.28 20.09 -19.86
CA GLY A 124 -0.06 20.56 -19.53
C GLY A 124 -1.13 20.21 -20.54
N ASP A 125 -0.87 19.27 -21.45
CA ASP A 125 -1.79 18.83 -22.50
C ASP A 125 -2.78 17.78 -21.98
N TYR A 126 -3.63 18.17 -21.05
CA TYR A 126 -4.72 17.35 -20.53
C TYR A 126 -5.91 18.24 -20.14
N GLU A 127 -7.09 17.66 -20.03
CA GLU A 127 -8.27 18.38 -19.60
C GLU A 127 -8.10 18.88 -18.16
N HIS A 128 -7.97 20.18 -18.01
CA HIS A 128 -7.94 20.82 -16.70
C HIS A 128 -9.35 21.01 -16.17
N LYS A 129 -9.61 20.60 -14.94
CA LYS A 129 -10.73 21.14 -14.20
C LYS A 129 -10.44 22.62 -13.95
N ARG A 130 -11.39 23.50 -14.29
CA ARG A 130 -11.25 24.98 -14.18
C ARG A 130 -10.82 25.46 -12.80
N GLU A 131 -11.02 24.63 -11.78
CA GLU A 131 -10.78 24.95 -10.36
C GLU A 131 -9.32 24.80 -9.93
N LEU A 132 -8.48 24.07 -10.68
CA LEU A 132 -7.07 23.83 -10.36
C LEU A 132 -6.20 23.99 -11.62
N PRO A 133 -5.82 25.22 -11.99
CA PRO A 133 -4.91 25.42 -13.11
C PRO A 133 -3.52 24.91 -12.74
N VAL A 134 -3.13 23.78 -13.30
CA VAL A 134 -1.80 23.18 -13.06
C VAL A 134 -0.83 23.81 -14.05
N ARG A 135 0.22 24.48 -13.54
CA ARG A 135 1.28 25.05 -14.36
C ARG A 135 2.07 23.94 -15.07
N PRO A 136 2.35 24.05 -16.39
CA PRO A 136 3.24 23.15 -17.11
C PRO A 136 4.62 23.05 -16.41
N ARG A 137 5.18 21.84 -16.40
CA ARG A 137 6.48 21.56 -15.76
C ARG A 137 7.64 21.63 -16.72
N ILE A 138 7.36 21.47 -18.00
CA ILE A 138 8.31 21.54 -19.12
C ILE A 138 7.66 22.23 -20.31
N ILE A 139 8.47 22.58 -21.29
CA ILE A 139 8.02 22.98 -22.62
C ILE A 139 8.29 21.79 -23.55
N TYR A 140 7.27 21.34 -24.30
CA TYR A 140 7.42 20.28 -25.29
C TYR A 140 7.14 20.83 -26.68
N ASP A 141 8.17 20.89 -27.53
CA ASP A 141 8.05 21.21 -28.95
C ASP A 141 7.67 19.95 -29.72
N ARG A 142 6.43 19.86 -30.15
CA ARG A 142 5.88 18.71 -30.87
C ARG A 142 6.37 18.61 -32.31
N VAL A 143 6.79 19.71 -32.92
CA VAL A 143 7.24 19.73 -34.31
C VAL A 143 8.64 19.14 -34.43
N HIS A 144 9.52 19.50 -33.48
CA HIS A 144 10.90 19.00 -33.46
C HIS A 144 11.08 17.85 -32.46
N GLU A 145 9.99 17.46 -31.79
CA GLU A 145 10.00 16.44 -30.71
C GLU A 145 11.08 16.69 -29.66
N CYS A 146 11.17 17.92 -29.18
CA CYS A 146 12.20 18.37 -28.23
C CYS A 146 11.60 18.80 -26.90
N VAL A 147 12.32 18.55 -25.82
CA VAL A 147 11.97 18.93 -24.45
C VAL A 147 12.83 20.09 -24.00
N LEU A 148 12.20 21.15 -23.50
CA LEU A 148 12.83 22.37 -23.00
C LEU A 148 12.41 22.62 -21.54
N ALA A 149 13.24 23.35 -20.81
CA ALA A 149 12.96 23.73 -19.44
C ALA A 149 12.97 25.26 -19.25
N ASP A 150 12.06 25.76 -18.47
CA ASP A 150 12.08 27.13 -17.97
C ASP A 150 12.69 27.21 -16.55
N ALA A 151 12.69 28.40 -15.95
CA ALA A 151 13.17 28.59 -14.57
C ALA A 151 12.35 27.80 -13.54
N TYR A 152 11.05 27.59 -13.80
CA TYR A 152 10.19 26.81 -12.96
C TYR A 152 10.50 25.31 -13.00
N SER A 153 10.75 24.77 -14.19
CA SER A 153 11.21 23.39 -14.37
C SER A 153 12.49 23.11 -13.56
N ARG A 154 13.43 24.08 -13.62
CA ARG A 154 14.69 23.98 -12.88
C ARG A 154 14.50 24.01 -11.37
N MET A 155 13.62 24.88 -10.88
CA MET A 155 13.26 24.94 -9.47
C MET A 155 12.65 23.61 -9.01
N LEU A 156 11.75 23.02 -9.78
CA LEU A 156 11.14 21.73 -9.48
C LEU A 156 12.16 20.59 -9.44
N ALA A 157 13.07 20.55 -10.43
CA ALA A 157 14.11 19.52 -10.48
C ALA A 157 15.04 19.53 -9.26
N VAL A 158 15.30 20.72 -8.71
CA VAL A 158 16.11 20.88 -7.48
C VAL A 158 15.31 20.58 -6.22
N ALA A 159 14.07 21.07 -6.13
CA ALA A 159 13.22 20.94 -4.94
C ALA A 159 12.68 19.50 -4.77
N ALA A 160 12.40 18.81 -5.87
CA ALA A 160 11.82 17.46 -5.88
C ALA A 160 12.81 16.40 -6.42
N GLY A 161 14.06 16.44 -5.98
CA GLY A 161 15.13 15.59 -6.51
C GLY A 161 15.12 14.12 -6.08
N GLY A 162 14.18 13.71 -5.19
CA GLY A 162 14.06 12.36 -4.69
C GLY A 162 12.83 11.61 -5.20
N THR A 163 12.85 10.29 -5.10
CA THR A 163 11.69 9.43 -5.40
C THR A 163 10.73 9.27 -4.22
N ILE A 164 11.13 9.75 -3.05
CA ILE A 164 10.28 9.76 -1.85
C ILE A 164 9.65 11.16 -1.80
N PRO A 165 8.34 11.29 -2.07
CA PRO A 165 7.68 12.59 -1.98
C PRO A 165 7.65 13.06 -0.51
N ASP A 166 7.85 14.34 -0.30
CA ASP A 166 7.50 14.96 0.98
C ASP A 166 5.98 14.83 1.15
N LYS A 167 5.56 14.10 2.18
CA LYS A 167 4.13 14.00 2.48
C LYS A 167 3.65 15.35 3.02
N GLY A 168 2.71 15.93 2.32
CA GLY A 168 2.04 17.14 2.74
C GLY A 168 1.17 16.85 3.97
N LEU A 169 1.29 17.69 5.00
CA LEU A 169 0.36 17.69 6.12
C LEU A 169 -0.60 18.87 5.93
N TYR A 170 -1.90 18.59 5.97
CA TYR A 170 -2.94 19.60 5.95
C TYR A 170 -3.32 19.96 7.38
N THR A 171 -3.36 21.24 7.68
CA THR A 171 -3.80 21.70 9.00
C THR A 171 -5.33 21.59 9.10
N ALA A 172 -5.84 20.76 10.03
CA ALA A 172 -7.25 20.81 10.43
C ALA A 172 -7.46 21.98 11.38
N LYS A 173 -8.34 22.91 11.05
CA LYS A 173 -8.67 24.08 11.89
C LYS A 173 -10.17 24.35 11.89
N THR A 174 -10.67 24.93 12.97
CA THR A 174 -12.04 25.40 13.08
C THR A 174 -12.27 26.65 12.23
N GLU A 175 -13.52 27.05 12.03
CA GLU A 175 -13.87 28.29 11.33
C GLU A 175 -13.27 29.53 11.99
N ASP A 176 -13.09 29.50 13.32
CA ASP A 176 -12.43 30.53 14.13
C ASP A 176 -10.89 30.51 14.01
N GLY A 177 -10.34 29.60 13.20
CA GLY A 177 -8.91 29.49 12.95
C GLY A 177 -8.12 28.68 13.99
N VAL A 178 -8.77 28.06 14.97
CA VAL A 178 -8.10 27.23 15.98
C VAL A 178 -7.60 25.93 15.36
N LYS A 179 -6.30 25.67 15.44
CA LYS A 179 -5.71 24.42 14.96
C LYS A 179 -6.18 23.25 15.83
N VAL A 180 -6.79 22.25 15.20
CA VAL A 180 -7.28 21.03 15.85
C VAL A 180 -6.24 19.90 15.75
N GLY A 181 -5.49 19.88 14.64
CA GLY A 181 -4.47 18.88 14.39
C GLY A 181 -3.95 18.93 12.96
N GLU A 182 -3.33 17.86 12.53
CA GLU A 182 -2.80 17.70 11.17
C GLU A 182 -3.36 16.42 10.55
N LEU A 183 -3.67 16.48 9.26
CA LEU A 183 -4.22 15.39 8.45
C LEU A 183 -3.21 15.05 7.36
N ASP A 184 -3.04 13.77 7.09
CA ASP A 184 -2.23 13.28 5.99
C ASP A 184 -2.87 13.65 4.63
N GLU A 185 -2.06 13.95 3.64
CA GLU A 185 -2.50 14.34 2.30
C GLU A 185 -3.40 13.28 1.66
N GLU A 186 -3.08 11.99 1.82
CA GLU A 186 -3.89 10.89 1.27
C GLU A 186 -5.30 10.88 1.90
N PHE A 187 -5.38 11.12 3.23
CA PHE A 187 -6.66 11.22 3.92
C PHE A 187 -7.49 12.40 3.38
N VAL A 188 -6.84 13.54 3.14
CA VAL A 188 -7.52 14.75 2.63
C VAL A 188 -8.04 14.52 1.21
N TYR A 189 -7.29 13.86 0.33
CA TYR A 189 -7.74 13.55 -1.04
C TYR A 189 -8.94 12.58 -1.09
N GLU A 190 -9.05 11.67 -0.12
CA GLU A 190 -10.20 10.76 -0.02
C GLU A 190 -11.42 11.40 0.69
N THR A 191 -11.22 12.54 1.34
CA THR A 191 -12.25 13.20 2.15
C THR A 191 -13.11 14.15 1.31
N ARG A 192 -14.41 14.16 1.56
CA ARG A 192 -15.38 15.02 0.89
C ARG A 192 -15.97 16.04 1.87
N LEU A 193 -16.53 17.12 1.33
CA LEU A 193 -17.31 18.06 2.13
C LEU A 193 -18.48 17.33 2.81
N GLY A 194 -18.64 17.54 4.10
CA GLY A 194 -19.67 16.88 4.91
C GLY A 194 -19.23 15.58 5.56
N ASP A 195 -18.09 14.99 5.18
CA ASP A 195 -17.53 13.81 5.82
C ASP A 195 -17.21 14.06 7.30
N ARG A 196 -17.35 13.00 8.10
CA ARG A 196 -17.07 13.05 9.53
C ARG A 196 -15.89 12.15 9.84
N PHE A 197 -14.98 12.64 10.68
CA PHE A 197 -13.82 11.86 11.11
C PHE A 197 -13.45 12.15 12.56
N MET A 198 -12.75 11.21 13.16
CA MET A 198 -12.22 11.36 14.52
C MET A 198 -10.82 11.97 14.46
N LEU A 199 -10.55 12.99 15.27
CA LEU A 199 -9.20 13.49 15.47
C LEU A 199 -8.98 13.71 16.96
N GLY A 200 -8.09 12.91 17.53
CA GLY A 200 -7.98 12.74 18.97
C GLY A 200 -9.24 12.11 19.55
N ALA A 201 -9.76 12.68 20.62
CA ALA A 201 -10.98 12.21 21.28
C ALA A 201 -12.29 12.78 20.69
N ASN A 202 -12.20 13.69 19.72
CA ASN A 202 -13.32 14.44 19.20
C ASN A 202 -13.66 14.05 17.75
N ALA A 203 -14.95 14.14 17.41
CA ALA A 203 -15.43 13.97 16.04
C ALA A 203 -15.59 15.34 15.35
N TRP A 204 -15.18 15.39 14.11
CA TRP A 204 -15.15 16.59 13.28
C TRP A 204 -15.85 16.34 11.95
N LYS A 205 -16.58 17.35 11.48
CA LYS A 205 -17.21 17.36 10.16
C LYS A 205 -16.48 18.36 9.26
N VAL A 206 -16.16 17.95 8.04
CA VAL A 206 -15.52 18.80 7.04
C VAL A 206 -16.53 19.80 6.50
N VAL A 207 -16.21 21.07 6.66
CA VAL A 207 -17.05 22.21 6.18
C VAL A 207 -16.50 22.77 4.89
N ARG A 208 -15.17 22.93 4.79
CA ARG A 208 -14.49 23.50 3.62
C ARG A 208 -13.08 22.95 3.51
N MET A 209 -12.59 22.84 2.29
CA MET A 209 -11.21 22.52 1.98
C MET A 209 -10.52 23.73 1.36
N ASP A 210 -9.43 24.17 1.95
CA ASP A 210 -8.57 25.23 1.43
C ASP A 210 -7.28 24.57 0.87
N ARG A 211 -6.38 25.38 0.31
CA ARG A 211 -5.18 24.89 -0.38
C ARG A 211 -4.26 24.05 0.49
N ASP A 212 -4.13 24.38 1.78
CA ASP A 212 -3.21 23.77 2.76
C ASP A 212 -3.89 23.44 4.09
N SER A 213 -5.20 23.56 4.16
CA SER A 213 -5.96 23.34 5.38
C SER A 213 -7.36 22.81 5.12
N VAL A 214 -7.88 22.07 6.10
CA VAL A 214 -9.25 21.54 6.13
C VAL A 214 -10.00 22.25 7.26
N ILE A 215 -11.07 22.95 6.92
CA ILE A 215 -11.92 23.63 7.88
C ILE A 215 -12.95 22.65 8.42
N VAL A 216 -13.01 22.52 9.73
CA VAL A 216 -13.83 21.52 10.41
C VAL A 216 -14.70 22.15 11.50
N THR A 217 -15.82 21.52 11.79
CA THR A 217 -16.70 21.87 12.91
C THR A 217 -16.93 20.65 13.80
N PRO A 218 -17.09 20.82 15.11
CA PRO A 218 -17.41 19.69 16.01
C PRO A 218 -18.69 18.99 15.56
N THR A 219 -18.72 17.64 15.72
CA THR A 219 -19.89 16.83 15.37
C THR A 219 -19.99 15.62 16.29
N TYR A 220 -21.05 14.83 16.12
CA TYR A 220 -21.23 13.57 16.86
C TYR A 220 -20.35 12.45 16.29
N THR A 221 -19.96 11.50 17.15
CA THR A 221 -19.08 10.38 16.82
C THR A 221 -19.73 9.34 15.91
N GLN A 222 -21.08 9.31 15.87
CA GLN A 222 -21.79 8.33 15.07
C GLN A 222 -21.52 8.48 13.57
N GLY A 223 -20.96 7.44 12.95
CA GLY A 223 -20.57 7.43 11.53
C GLY A 223 -19.29 8.21 11.21
N ALA A 224 -18.52 8.62 12.23
CA ALA A 224 -17.23 9.25 12.01
C ALA A 224 -16.16 8.21 11.67
N ARG A 225 -15.43 8.42 10.56
CA ARG A 225 -14.30 7.58 10.18
C ARG A 225 -13.13 7.83 11.14
N LEU A 226 -12.40 6.78 11.48
CA LEU A 226 -11.08 6.97 12.08
C LEU A 226 -10.12 7.39 10.98
N PRO A 227 -9.35 8.49 11.14
CA PRO A 227 -8.25 8.77 10.23
C PRO A 227 -7.27 7.63 10.37
N PHE A 228 -7.06 6.91 9.30
CA PHE A 228 -6.04 5.88 9.28
C PHE A 228 -4.87 6.43 8.48
N TRP A 229 -3.73 6.34 9.08
CA TRP A 229 -2.47 6.55 8.42
C TRP A 229 -2.23 5.32 7.55
N LYS A 230 -2.55 5.41 6.28
CA LYS A 230 -2.09 4.42 5.29
C LYS A 230 -0.60 4.64 5.09
N GLY A 231 0.23 4.18 6.03
CA GLY A 231 1.62 3.95 5.70
C GLY A 231 1.67 2.95 4.54
N GLU A 232 2.62 3.07 3.64
CA GLU A 232 2.91 2.05 2.61
C GLU A 232 3.32 0.73 3.27
N ILE A 233 2.36 0.04 3.86
CA ILE A 233 2.55 -1.28 4.42
C ILE A 233 2.52 -2.22 3.22
N LYS A 234 3.70 -2.56 2.71
CA LYS A 234 3.84 -3.66 1.77
C LYS A 234 3.30 -4.90 2.45
N GLY A 235 2.10 -5.32 2.08
CA GLY A 235 1.49 -6.55 2.53
C GLY A 235 2.37 -7.77 2.21
N ARG A 236 2.10 -8.91 2.83
CA ARG A 236 2.80 -10.16 2.53
C ARG A 236 2.75 -10.48 1.04
N SER A 237 3.83 -11.03 0.50
CA SER A 237 3.83 -11.54 -0.87
C SER A 237 2.94 -12.79 -0.95
N LEU A 238 2.33 -13.05 -2.11
CA LEU A 238 1.53 -14.27 -2.30
C LEU A 238 2.34 -15.54 -1.97
N LYS A 239 3.62 -15.59 -2.36
CA LYS A 239 4.51 -16.72 -2.04
C LYS A 239 4.66 -16.94 -0.53
N THR A 240 4.86 -15.87 0.22
CA THR A 240 4.95 -15.92 1.70
C THR A 240 3.61 -16.30 2.31
N SER A 241 2.51 -15.80 1.77
CA SER A 241 1.16 -16.13 2.20
C SER A 241 0.82 -17.60 1.98
N LEU A 242 1.11 -18.14 0.81
CA LEU A 242 0.92 -19.57 0.52
C LEU A 242 1.80 -20.46 1.41
N ALA A 243 3.04 -20.06 1.69
CA ALA A 243 3.90 -20.79 2.62
C ALA A 243 3.31 -20.78 4.05
N PHE A 244 2.71 -19.66 4.47
CA PHE A 244 2.01 -19.57 5.75
C PHE A 244 0.76 -20.46 5.76
N GLY A 245 -0.06 -20.43 4.71
CA GLY A 245 -1.21 -21.30 4.57
C GLY A 245 -0.87 -22.79 4.58
N ALA A 246 0.22 -23.19 3.92
CA ALA A 246 0.69 -24.58 3.96
C ALA A 246 1.08 -25.03 5.38
N ILE A 247 1.59 -24.11 6.21
CA ILE A 247 1.84 -24.42 7.64
C ILE A 247 0.51 -24.51 8.39
N MET A 248 -0.43 -23.62 8.17
CA MET A 248 -1.76 -23.68 8.79
C MET A 248 -2.43 -25.02 8.51
N ARG A 249 -2.37 -25.50 7.26
CA ARG A 249 -2.88 -26.82 6.87
C ARG A 249 -2.19 -27.96 7.62
N LYS A 250 -0.85 -27.96 7.69
CA LYS A 250 -0.09 -28.96 8.47
C LYS A 250 -0.46 -28.95 9.96
N LEU A 251 -0.69 -27.77 10.54
CA LEU A 251 -1.11 -27.65 11.94
C LEU A 251 -2.54 -28.17 12.14
N SER A 252 -3.44 -27.93 11.20
CA SER A 252 -4.79 -28.52 11.22
C SER A 252 -4.73 -30.05 11.17
N GLU A 253 -3.93 -30.64 10.28
CA GLU A 253 -3.70 -32.08 10.21
C GLU A 253 -3.08 -32.63 11.51
N ALA A 254 -2.10 -31.92 12.09
CA ALA A 254 -1.47 -32.31 13.36
C ALA A 254 -2.46 -32.26 14.53
N TYR A 255 -3.40 -31.31 14.53
CA TYR A 255 -4.47 -31.27 15.52
C TYR A 255 -5.33 -32.55 15.49
N HIS A 256 -5.75 -32.98 14.30
CA HIS A 256 -6.56 -34.19 14.15
C HIS A 256 -5.79 -35.47 14.52
N ARG A 257 -4.45 -35.45 14.40
CA ARG A 257 -3.57 -36.54 14.86
C ARG A 257 -3.17 -36.42 16.33
N LYS A 258 -3.61 -35.37 17.04
CA LYS A 258 -3.21 -35.06 18.44
C LYS A 258 -1.70 -34.78 18.60
N GLU A 259 -1.07 -34.25 17.57
CA GLU A 259 0.36 -33.95 17.49
C GLU A 259 0.62 -32.42 17.40
N LEU A 260 -0.39 -31.59 17.65
CA LEU A 260 -0.31 -30.13 17.49
C LEU A 260 0.83 -29.48 18.31
N PRO A 261 1.06 -29.82 19.60
CA PRO A 261 2.17 -29.25 20.35
C PRO A 261 3.54 -29.56 19.74
N GLN A 262 3.76 -30.80 19.27
CA GLN A 262 5.00 -31.22 18.62
C GLN A 262 5.23 -30.47 17.30
N ALA A 263 4.18 -30.29 16.50
CA ALA A 263 4.25 -29.53 15.25
C ALA A 263 4.60 -28.05 15.49
N LEU A 264 4.07 -27.45 16.56
CA LEU A 264 4.43 -26.08 16.97
C LEU A 264 5.86 -25.96 17.49
N GLN A 265 6.35 -26.96 18.23
CA GLN A 265 7.76 -27.00 18.66
C GLN A 265 8.73 -27.07 17.47
N GLN A 266 8.37 -27.79 16.41
CA GLN A 266 9.18 -27.85 15.18
C GLN A 266 9.28 -26.50 14.45
N LEU A 267 8.38 -25.55 14.71
CA LEU A 267 8.50 -24.16 14.25
C LEU A 267 9.44 -23.31 15.11
N GLY A 268 10.11 -23.89 16.11
CA GLY A 268 11.05 -23.20 17.00
C GLY A 268 10.37 -22.35 18.08
N LEU A 269 9.10 -22.59 18.38
CA LEU A 269 8.39 -21.90 19.44
C LEU A 269 8.82 -22.44 20.81
N ASN A 270 8.95 -21.55 21.79
CA ASN A 270 9.19 -21.95 23.18
C ASN A 270 7.90 -22.52 23.81
N GLU A 271 8.04 -23.12 24.97
CA GLU A 271 6.96 -23.85 25.67
C GLU A 271 5.70 -22.99 25.87
N ALA A 272 5.86 -21.77 26.38
CA ALA A 272 4.74 -20.85 26.60
C ALA A 272 4.05 -20.44 25.28
N ALA A 273 4.82 -20.23 24.21
CA ALA A 273 4.30 -19.91 22.89
C ALA A 273 3.56 -21.11 22.28
N VAL A 274 4.04 -22.32 22.48
CA VAL A 274 3.37 -23.57 22.06
C VAL A 274 2.01 -23.71 22.76
N GLU A 275 1.96 -23.57 24.09
CA GLU A 275 0.72 -23.69 24.86
C GLU A 275 -0.31 -22.67 24.42
N ASN A 276 0.05 -21.41 24.38
CA ASN A 276 -0.86 -20.31 23.99
C ASN A 276 -1.37 -20.47 22.55
N THR A 277 -0.48 -20.85 21.62
CA THR A 277 -0.84 -20.99 20.21
C THR A 277 -1.66 -22.24 19.96
N ALA A 278 -1.36 -23.36 20.63
CA ALA A 278 -2.17 -24.57 20.57
C ALA A 278 -3.60 -24.28 21.07
N GLY A 279 -3.73 -23.65 22.26
CA GLY A 279 -5.03 -23.28 22.80
C GLY A 279 -5.82 -22.31 21.88
N PHE A 280 -5.14 -21.40 21.16
CA PHE A 280 -5.79 -20.54 20.16
C PHE A 280 -6.32 -21.36 18.97
N LEU A 281 -5.50 -22.21 18.36
CA LEU A 281 -5.88 -23.04 17.22
C LEU A 281 -6.99 -24.03 17.57
N GLU A 282 -6.90 -24.67 18.76
CA GLU A 282 -7.95 -25.56 19.24
C GLU A 282 -9.31 -24.86 19.38
N ARG A 283 -9.35 -23.65 19.96
CA ARG A 283 -10.58 -22.87 20.05
C ARG A 283 -11.15 -22.54 18.68
N GLN A 284 -10.28 -22.14 17.75
CA GLN A 284 -10.70 -21.83 16.39
C GLN A 284 -11.27 -23.07 15.68
N ILE A 285 -10.58 -24.20 15.71
CA ILE A 285 -11.06 -25.44 15.08
C ILE A 285 -12.37 -25.92 15.72
N LYS A 286 -12.50 -25.81 17.05
CA LYS A 286 -13.77 -26.16 17.73
C LYS A 286 -14.93 -25.26 17.32
N ALA A 287 -14.68 -23.99 17.01
CA ALA A 287 -15.70 -23.03 16.60
C ALA A 287 -16.11 -23.19 15.13
N THR A 288 -15.13 -23.38 14.25
CA THR A 288 -15.33 -23.34 12.78
C THR A 288 -15.15 -24.68 12.08
N THR A 289 -14.72 -25.73 12.79
CA THR A 289 -14.37 -27.08 12.30
C THR A 289 -13.15 -27.13 11.36
N ILE A 290 -12.83 -26.05 10.68
CA ILE A 290 -11.69 -25.91 9.74
C ILE A 290 -10.87 -24.66 10.05
N LEU A 291 -9.62 -24.64 9.59
CA LEU A 291 -8.79 -23.44 9.55
C LEU A 291 -8.66 -22.95 8.11
N PRO A 292 -8.60 -21.63 7.88
CA PRO A 292 -8.22 -21.11 6.57
C PRO A 292 -6.75 -21.45 6.30
N ASP A 293 -6.46 -21.90 5.09
CA ASP A 293 -5.13 -22.32 4.66
C ASP A 293 -4.87 -21.99 3.18
N ASP A 294 -3.82 -22.55 2.57
CA ASP A 294 -3.44 -22.33 1.17
C ASP A 294 -4.45 -22.93 0.16
N GLN A 295 -5.42 -23.70 0.60
CA GLN A 295 -6.44 -24.37 -0.22
C GLN A 295 -7.87 -24.07 0.22
N THR A 296 -8.04 -23.42 1.37
CA THR A 296 -9.34 -23.26 2.03
C THR A 296 -9.56 -21.80 2.43
N ILE A 297 -10.65 -21.21 1.97
CA ILE A 297 -11.19 -19.94 2.46
C ILE A 297 -12.38 -20.25 3.36
N LEU A 298 -12.37 -19.73 4.58
CA LEU A 298 -13.50 -19.85 5.50
C LEU A 298 -14.37 -18.58 5.40
N ILE A 299 -15.67 -18.76 5.14
CA ILE A 299 -16.65 -17.68 5.14
C ILE A 299 -17.48 -17.79 6.41
N GLU A 300 -17.48 -16.75 7.22
CA GLU A 300 -18.19 -16.68 8.49
C GLU A 300 -19.24 -15.57 8.45
N HIS A 301 -20.50 -15.95 8.71
CA HIS A 301 -21.61 -15.02 8.88
C HIS A 301 -21.86 -14.77 10.36
N PHE A 302 -21.81 -13.52 10.77
CA PHE A 302 -22.05 -13.16 12.18
C PHE A 302 -22.75 -11.81 12.30
N LYS A 303 -23.11 -11.46 13.52
CA LYS A 303 -23.67 -10.14 13.84
C LYS A 303 -22.69 -9.39 14.72
N ASP A 304 -22.50 -8.13 14.42
CA ASP A 304 -21.73 -7.26 15.28
C ASP A 304 -22.46 -6.97 16.62
N PRO A 305 -21.84 -6.30 17.58
CA PRO A 305 -22.47 -5.96 18.86
C PRO A 305 -23.74 -5.10 18.74
N SER A 306 -23.95 -4.41 17.61
CA SER A 306 -25.16 -3.64 17.31
C SER A 306 -26.29 -4.51 16.72
N GLY A 307 -26.01 -5.79 16.43
CA GLY A 307 -26.93 -6.72 15.77
C GLY A 307 -26.90 -6.67 14.25
N SER A 308 -26.02 -5.86 13.66
CA SER A 308 -25.89 -5.72 12.21
C SER A 308 -25.18 -6.93 11.59
N PRO A 309 -25.74 -7.54 10.52
CA PRO A 309 -25.13 -8.70 9.88
C PRO A 309 -23.83 -8.33 9.15
N GLN A 310 -22.83 -9.17 9.33
CA GLN A 310 -21.52 -9.03 8.73
C GLN A 310 -21.05 -10.37 8.17
N VAL A 311 -20.13 -10.32 7.20
CA VAL A 311 -19.51 -11.51 6.62
C VAL A 311 -18.00 -11.33 6.63
N MET A 312 -17.30 -12.28 7.25
CA MET A 312 -15.86 -12.34 7.28
C MET A 312 -15.37 -13.45 6.35
N LEU A 313 -14.56 -13.10 5.40
CA LEU A 313 -13.77 -14.04 4.62
C LEU A 313 -12.41 -14.17 5.28
N HIS A 314 -12.14 -15.30 5.90
CA HIS A 314 -10.83 -15.62 6.42
C HIS A 314 -9.98 -16.15 5.27
N THR A 315 -9.04 -15.33 4.82
CA THR A 315 -8.09 -15.66 3.76
C THR A 315 -6.68 -15.57 4.30
N ILE A 316 -5.73 -16.24 3.66
CA ILE A 316 -4.33 -16.14 4.03
C ILE A 316 -3.50 -15.38 2.98
N PHE A 317 -4.13 -14.85 1.94
CA PHE A 317 -3.45 -14.38 0.74
C PHE A 317 -2.63 -13.09 0.95
N GLY A 318 -2.86 -12.39 2.04
CA GLY A 318 -2.17 -11.14 2.34
C GLY A 318 -2.83 -9.94 1.70
N ARG A 319 -2.55 -8.76 2.24
CA ARG A 319 -3.21 -7.51 1.87
C ARG A 319 -3.08 -7.16 0.39
N ARG A 320 -1.97 -7.54 -0.27
CA ARG A 320 -1.79 -7.29 -1.71
C ARG A 320 -2.86 -7.95 -2.60
N ILE A 321 -3.43 -9.05 -2.14
CA ILE A 321 -4.52 -9.76 -2.82
C ILE A 321 -5.85 -9.35 -2.20
N ASN A 322 -5.93 -9.26 -0.87
CA ASN A 322 -7.17 -8.97 -0.18
C ASN A 322 -7.72 -7.58 -0.51
N THR A 323 -6.86 -6.56 -0.70
CA THR A 323 -7.33 -5.21 -1.05
C THR A 323 -8.07 -5.16 -2.39
N PRO A 324 -7.50 -5.58 -3.54
CA PRO A 324 -8.25 -5.58 -4.78
C PRO A 324 -9.43 -6.57 -4.74
N LEU A 325 -9.29 -7.73 -4.08
CA LEU A 325 -10.37 -8.69 -3.95
C LEU A 325 -11.54 -8.12 -3.14
N SER A 326 -11.29 -7.35 -2.07
CA SER A 326 -12.33 -6.72 -1.28
C SER A 326 -13.18 -5.74 -2.10
N LEU A 327 -12.55 -4.98 -2.99
CA LEU A 327 -13.24 -4.05 -3.89
C LEU A 327 -14.10 -4.79 -4.92
N LEU A 328 -13.59 -5.88 -5.49
CA LEU A 328 -14.36 -6.72 -6.44
C LEU A 328 -15.54 -7.38 -5.75
N LEU A 329 -15.36 -7.94 -4.55
CA LEU A 329 -16.43 -8.55 -3.77
C LEU A 329 -17.47 -7.52 -3.35
N GLN A 330 -17.05 -6.35 -2.91
CA GLN A 330 -17.94 -5.25 -2.57
C GLN A 330 -18.86 -4.88 -3.74
N ASP A 331 -18.29 -4.67 -4.93
CA ASP A 331 -19.04 -4.34 -6.14
C ASP A 331 -20.00 -5.48 -6.55
N ALA A 332 -19.50 -6.72 -6.55
CA ALA A 332 -20.31 -7.90 -6.94
C ALA A 332 -21.47 -8.13 -5.96
N VAL A 333 -21.22 -8.10 -4.65
CA VAL A 333 -22.26 -8.26 -3.63
C VAL A 333 -23.26 -7.12 -3.71
N GLN A 334 -22.83 -5.88 -3.91
CA GLN A 334 -23.72 -4.73 -4.06
C GLN A 334 -24.63 -4.86 -5.28
N ARG A 335 -24.11 -5.31 -6.42
CA ARG A 335 -24.93 -5.54 -7.64
C ARG A 335 -25.97 -6.66 -7.44
N LEU A 336 -25.60 -7.75 -6.76
CA LEU A 336 -26.47 -8.89 -6.57
C LEU A 336 -27.52 -8.67 -5.46
N SER A 337 -27.15 -7.99 -4.37
CA SER A 337 -28.05 -7.75 -3.24
C SER A 337 -28.88 -6.47 -3.35
N GLY A 338 -28.48 -5.53 -4.22
CA GLY A 338 -29.05 -4.19 -4.28
C GLY A 338 -28.76 -3.33 -3.04
N THR A 339 -27.92 -3.82 -2.13
CA THR A 339 -27.62 -3.17 -0.83
C THR A 339 -26.24 -2.52 -0.90
N HIS A 340 -26.10 -1.33 -0.33
CA HIS A 340 -24.81 -0.66 -0.25
C HIS A 340 -23.88 -1.38 0.74
N ILE A 341 -22.75 -1.87 0.22
CA ILE A 341 -21.79 -2.70 0.95
C ILE A 341 -20.51 -1.91 1.22
N GLY A 342 -19.97 -2.02 2.42
CA GLY A 342 -18.62 -1.60 2.76
C GLY A 342 -17.70 -2.80 2.95
N SER A 343 -16.39 -2.58 2.80
CA SER A 343 -15.38 -3.60 3.05
C SER A 343 -14.23 -3.07 3.88
N VAL A 344 -13.63 -3.96 4.69
CA VAL A 344 -12.36 -3.73 5.39
C VAL A 344 -11.47 -4.92 5.09
N ASP A 345 -10.25 -4.66 4.63
CA ASP A 345 -9.28 -5.69 4.28
C ASP A 345 -8.04 -5.64 5.18
N GLU A 346 -7.55 -6.83 5.51
CA GLU A 346 -6.34 -7.04 6.28
C GLU A 346 -5.51 -8.22 5.69
N GLU A 347 -4.37 -8.52 6.31
CA GLU A 347 -3.48 -9.60 5.85
C GLU A 347 -4.16 -10.98 5.82
N ASP A 348 -5.08 -11.22 6.76
CA ASP A 348 -5.64 -12.54 7.03
C ASP A 348 -7.15 -12.59 6.80
N GLY A 349 -7.75 -11.56 6.17
CA GLY A 349 -9.17 -11.58 5.84
C GLY A 349 -9.74 -10.31 5.26
N ILE A 350 -11.00 -10.44 4.84
CA ILE A 350 -11.84 -9.38 4.30
C ILE A 350 -13.17 -9.39 5.05
N LEU A 351 -13.52 -8.28 5.68
CA LEU A 351 -14.81 -8.07 6.29
C LEU A 351 -15.71 -7.32 5.31
N LEU A 352 -16.91 -7.86 5.04
CA LEU A 352 -17.97 -7.18 4.30
C LEU A 352 -19.10 -6.85 5.28
N TYR A 353 -19.62 -5.64 5.20
CA TYR A 353 -20.72 -5.16 6.02
C TYR A 353 -21.71 -4.33 5.20
N SER A 354 -22.99 -4.37 5.55
CA SER A 354 -24.01 -3.56 4.90
C SER A 354 -24.21 -2.23 5.61
N TYR A 355 -24.53 -1.20 4.83
CA TYR A 355 -25.01 0.07 5.38
C TYR A 355 -26.55 0.00 5.52
N GLY A 356 -27.05 0.03 6.75
CA GLY A 356 -28.48 -0.02 7.06
C GLY A 356 -29.03 -1.43 7.29
N GLU A 357 -30.31 -1.64 6.98
CA GLU A 357 -31.05 -2.91 7.26
C GLU A 357 -30.80 -4.04 6.24
N GLY A 358 -29.99 -3.79 5.21
CA GLY A 358 -29.69 -4.76 4.17
C GLY A 358 -28.89 -5.96 4.73
N ARG A 359 -29.17 -7.16 4.21
CA ARG A 359 -28.45 -8.39 4.57
C ARG A 359 -27.63 -8.90 3.39
N ILE A 360 -26.45 -9.41 3.68
CA ILE A 360 -25.70 -10.24 2.76
C ILE A 360 -26.22 -11.67 2.98
N GLU A 361 -26.96 -12.19 2.03
CA GLU A 361 -27.54 -13.53 2.14
C GLU A 361 -26.47 -14.62 2.17
N GLU A 362 -26.73 -15.65 2.98
CA GLU A 362 -25.90 -16.86 2.98
C GLU A 362 -25.94 -17.48 1.57
N GLY A 363 -24.79 -17.84 1.06
CA GLY A 363 -24.68 -18.42 -0.29
C GLY A 363 -24.48 -17.41 -1.41
N LEU A 364 -24.66 -16.10 -1.21
CA LEU A 364 -24.43 -15.12 -2.25
C LEU A 364 -22.96 -15.15 -2.73
N LEU A 365 -22.01 -15.31 -1.80
CA LEU A 365 -20.57 -15.36 -2.10
C LEU A 365 -20.13 -16.64 -2.83
N TYR A 366 -20.92 -17.71 -2.80
CA TYR A 366 -20.63 -18.94 -3.54
C TYR A 366 -20.91 -18.81 -5.05
N ASN A 367 -21.61 -17.74 -5.45
CA ASN A 367 -21.99 -17.48 -6.84
C ASN A 367 -21.17 -16.36 -7.48
N ILE A 368 -20.18 -15.81 -6.77
CA ILE A 368 -19.24 -14.80 -7.22
C ILE A 368 -17.88 -15.45 -7.52
#